data_5b02d5ad92e8ef5c3696532e6e55730d
#
_entry.id   5b02d5ad92e8ef5c3696532e6e55730d
#
_cell.length_a   1.000
_cell.length_b   1.000
_cell.length_c   1.000
_cell.angle_alpha   90.00
_cell.angle_beta   90.00
_cell.angle_gamma   90.00
#
_symmetry.space_group_name_H-M   'P 1'
#
loop_
_entity.id
_entity.type
_entity.pdbx_description
1 polymer ?
#
loop_
_entity_poly.entity_id
_entity_poly.type
_entity_poly.pdbx_seq_one_letter_code
_entity_poly.pdbx_strand_id
1 'polypeptide(L)'
;FQPTGIANTPGVEKIDAKKMDAQYAADGKLTADFPVYVKSLVMSKNVDDQALGWAFNSFMEGYLKNIKTTTGDYIYRDEMNAGNFLGMPYKVSNQIPTDSKTGCTEMFFGNWADLMIGDQMGLETYTTLDGTWTDENGVQHNAFEENLTGTRALMYDDIGVRHVESFAYVHNIKVI
;
A
#
# COMPACT_ATOMS: atom_id res chain seq x y z
N PHE A 1 15.46 -1.06 13.03
CA PHE A 1 14.97 -0.02 12.13
C PHE A 1 13.93 -0.62 11.19
N GLN A 2 12.80 0.02 11.02
CA GLN A 2 11.75 -0.39 10.08
C GLN A 2 11.44 0.79 9.17
N PRO A 3 11.39 0.61 7.84
CA PRO A 3 11.02 1.66 6.90
C PRO A 3 9.62 2.21 7.21
N THR A 4 9.46 3.52 7.12
CA THR A 4 8.16 4.16 7.34
C THR A 4 7.42 4.25 6.01
N GLY A 5 6.38 3.42 5.82
CA GLY A 5 5.54 3.45 4.63
C GLY A 5 4.56 4.63 4.63
N ILE A 6 3.85 4.84 3.50
CA ILE A 6 2.88 5.94 3.30
C ILE A 6 1.86 6.03 4.45
N ALA A 7 1.31 4.89 4.88
CA ALA A 7 0.29 4.82 5.94
C ALA A 7 0.79 5.34 7.29
N ASN A 8 2.09 5.23 7.58
CA ASN A 8 2.69 5.61 8.86
C ASN A 8 3.43 6.96 8.81
N THR A 9 3.61 7.53 7.62
CA THR A 9 4.29 8.82 7.46
C THR A 9 3.44 9.94 8.07
N PRO A 10 3.99 10.76 8.99
CA PRO A 10 3.30 11.93 9.51
C PRO A 10 3.07 12.97 8.40
N GLY A 11 1.89 13.58 8.39
CA GLY A 11 1.52 14.60 7.41
C GLY A 11 0.83 14.08 6.15
N VAL A 12 0.83 12.78 5.90
CA VAL A 12 -0.01 12.17 4.85
C VAL A 12 -1.47 12.26 5.26
N GLU A 13 -2.34 12.63 4.30
CA GLU A 13 -3.79 12.73 4.53
C GLU A 13 -4.38 11.35 4.82
N LYS A 14 -4.90 11.17 6.04
CA LYS A 14 -5.50 9.90 6.49
C LYS A 14 -7.01 10.04 6.55
N ILE A 15 -7.71 9.27 5.74
CA ILE A 15 -9.16 9.30 5.63
C ILE A 15 -9.74 8.01 6.23
N ASP A 16 -10.56 8.14 7.25
CA ASP A 16 -11.28 7.02 7.85
C ASP A 16 -12.66 6.89 7.18
N ALA A 17 -12.85 5.87 6.35
CA ALA A 17 -14.10 5.66 5.62
C ALA A 17 -15.32 5.47 6.53
N LYS A 18 -15.15 5.03 7.78
CA LYS A 18 -16.26 4.90 8.76
C LYS A 18 -16.70 6.23 9.36
N LYS A 19 -15.86 7.26 9.30
CA LYS A 19 -16.13 8.57 9.88
C LYS A 19 -16.54 9.62 8.85
N MET A 20 -16.62 9.23 7.58
CA MET A 20 -17.03 10.11 6.50
C MET A 20 -18.54 10.34 6.49
N ASP A 21 -18.93 11.47 5.88
CA ASP A 21 -20.33 11.76 5.63
C ASP A 21 -20.98 10.67 4.76
N ALA A 22 -22.28 10.39 4.99
CA ALA A 22 -23.02 9.35 4.28
C ALA A 22 -23.08 9.56 2.75
N GLN A 23 -22.83 10.78 2.27
CA GLN A 23 -22.67 11.08 0.85
C GLN A 23 -21.46 10.34 0.24
N TYR A 24 -20.37 10.21 0.97
CA TYR A 24 -19.13 9.62 0.51
C TYR A 24 -18.97 8.16 0.94
N ALA A 25 -19.27 7.86 2.21
CA ALA A 25 -19.19 6.51 2.74
C ALA A 25 -20.21 6.29 3.86
N ALA A 26 -20.94 5.19 3.78
CA ALA A 26 -21.89 4.78 4.83
C ALA A 26 -21.33 3.55 5.58
N ASP A 27 -20.94 3.72 6.84
CA ASP A 27 -20.35 2.66 7.68
C ASP A 27 -19.16 1.94 6.99
N GLY A 28 -18.29 2.71 6.32
CA GLY A 28 -17.14 2.20 5.61
C GLY A 28 -17.42 1.69 4.19
N LYS A 29 -18.68 1.61 3.76
CA LYS A 29 -19.05 1.29 2.38
C LYS A 29 -19.00 2.54 1.51
N LEU A 30 -18.10 2.52 0.52
CA LEU A 30 -17.91 3.67 -0.35
C LEU A 30 -19.05 3.85 -1.34
N THR A 31 -19.40 5.12 -1.57
CA THR A 31 -20.27 5.53 -2.69
C THR A 31 -19.42 5.79 -3.94
N ALA A 32 -20.09 6.00 -5.08
CA ALA A 32 -19.40 6.37 -6.32
C ALA A 32 -18.68 7.72 -6.24
N ASP A 33 -19.13 8.63 -5.38
CA ASP A 33 -18.54 9.96 -5.24
C ASP A 33 -17.25 9.97 -4.43
N PHE A 34 -17.03 8.93 -3.60
CA PHE A 34 -15.89 8.88 -2.70
C PHE A 34 -14.53 8.90 -3.42
N PRO A 35 -14.27 8.06 -4.44
CA PRO A 35 -12.99 8.09 -5.13
C PRO A 35 -12.73 9.45 -5.83
N VAL A 36 -13.77 10.10 -6.32
CA VAL A 36 -13.70 11.44 -6.92
C VAL A 36 -13.29 12.47 -5.86
N TYR A 37 -13.87 12.37 -4.67
CA TYR A 37 -13.52 13.22 -3.53
C TYR A 37 -12.03 13.05 -3.14
N VAL A 38 -11.55 11.81 -2.99
CA VAL A 38 -10.14 11.54 -2.64
C VAL A 38 -9.19 12.12 -3.70
N LYS A 39 -9.50 11.91 -4.99
CA LYS A 39 -8.73 12.49 -6.09
C LYS A 39 -8.67 14.01 -6.02
N SER A 40 -9.82 14.68 -5.86
CA SER A 40 -9.88 16.15 -5.79
C SER A 40 -9.15 16.69 -4.56
N LEU A 41 -9.18 15.98 -3.42
CA LEU A 41 -8.47 16.36 -2.21
C LEU A 41 -6.95 16.43 -2.42
N VAL A 42 -6.36 15.42 -3.09
CA VAL A 42 -4.92 15.41 -3.39
C VAL A 42 -4.60 16.47 -4.44
N MET A 43 -5.36 16.55 -5.52
CA MET A 43 -5.10 17.51 -6.60
C MET A 43 -5.26 18.98 -6.15
N SER A 44 -6.09 19.26 -5.15
CA SER A 44 -6.22 20.61 -4.58
C SER A 44 -4.95 21.12 -3.89
N LYS A 45 -4.01 20.22 -3.56
CA LYS A 45 -2.74 20.55 -2.91
C LYS A 45 -1.61 20.86 -3.90
N ASN A 46 -1.95 21.13 -5.15
CA ASN A 46 -0.99 21.50 -6.22
C ASN A 46 0.08 20.41 -6.49
N VAL A 47 -0.34 19.15 -6.47
CA VAL A 47 0.51 17.99 -6.72
C VAL A 47 0.74 17.80 -8.21
N ASP A 48 1.96 17.42 -8.60
CA ASP A 48 2.29 17.07 -9.99
C ASP A 48 1.47 15.85 -10.45
N ASP A 49 0.89 15.91 -11.64
CA ASP A 49 -0.02 14.90 -12.19
C ASP A 49 0.68 13.79 -13.00
N GLN A 50 2.00 13.88 -13.20
CA GLN A 50 2.74 12.98 -14.11
C GLN A 50 2.77 11.51 -13.67
N ALA A 51 2.73 11.24 -12.37
CA ALA A 51 2.80 9.89 -11.82
C ALA A 51 1.69 9.57 -10.82
N LEU A 52 0.53 10.22 -10.98
CA LEU A 52 -0.65 9.92 -10.17
C LEU A 52 -1.16 8.51 -10.45
N GLY A 53 -1.55 7.81 -9.40
CA GLY A 53 -2.09 6.46 -9.53
C GLY A 53 -2.75 5.96 -8.26
N TRP A 54 -3.51 4.89 -8.41
CA TRP A 54 -4.20 4.20 -7.33
C TRP A 54 -3.49 2.90 -6.98
N ALA A 55 -3.52 2.53 -5.69
CA ALA A 55 -3.11 1.22 -5.24
C ALA A 55 -4.11 0.68 -4.21
N PHE A 56 -4.55 -0.54 -4.43
CA PHE A 56 -5.49 -1.24 -3.56
C PHE A 56 -5.37 -2.76 -3.76
N ASN A 57 -6.08 -3.54 -2.96
CA ASN A 57 -6.07 -5.00 -3.10
C ASN A 57 -7.17 -5.52 -4.04
N SER A 58 -7.17 -6.84 -4.31
CA SER A 58 -8.12 -7.48 -5.21
C SER A 58 -9.58 -7.44 -4.71
N PHE A 59 -9.82 -7.44 -3.40
CA PHE A 59 -11.17 -7.28 -2.85
C PHE A 59 -11.73 -5.90 -3.15
N MET A 60 -10.90 -4.87 -3.01
CA MET A 60 -11.27 -3.50 -3.34
C MET A 60 -11.52 -3.32 -4.83
N GLU A 61 -10.71 -3.94 -5.69
CA GLU A 61 -10.94 -3.95 -7.13
C GLU A 61 -12.32 -4.53 -7.47
N GLY A 62 -12.64 -5.69 -6.90
CA GLY A 62 -13.95 -6.33 -7.09
C GLY A 62 -15.10 -5.45 -6.59
N TYR A 63 -14.91 -4.81 -5.43
CA TYR A 63 -15.89 -3.90 -4.87
C TYR A 63 -16.16 -2.70 -5.79
N LEU A 64 -15.12 -2.00 -6.26
CA LEU A 64 -15.24 -0.85 -7.16
C LEU A 64 -15.90 -1.22 -8.49
N LYS A 65 -15.55 -2.36 -9.09
CA LYS A 65 -16.17 -2.88 -10.32
C LYS A 65 -17.65 -3.22 -10.15
N ASN A 66 -18.11 -3.42 -8.92
CA ASN A 66 -19.51 -3.76 -8.61
C ASN A 66 -20.37 -2.56 -8.21
N ILE A 67 -19.79 -1.37 -8.11
CA ILE A 67 -20.58 -0.14 -7.85
C ILE A 67 -21.48 0.15 -9.05
N LYS A 68 -22.79 0.29 -8.79
CA LYS A 68 -23.81 0.51 -9.80
C LYS A 68 -24.49 1.84 -9.62
N THR A 69 -25.01 2.38 -10.72
CA THR A 69 -25.97 3.48 -10.72
C THR A 69 -27.33 3.02 -10.18
N THR A 70 -28.23 3.94 -9.93
CA THR A 70 -29.64 3.65 -9.59
C THR A 70 -30.38 2.90 -10.70
N THR A 71 -29.92 3.02 -11.94
CA THR A 71 -30.45 2.30 -13.12
C THR A 71 -29.93 0.89 -13.26
N GLY A 72 -28.89 0.50 -12.47
CA GLY A 72 -28.29 -0.83 -12.47
C GLY A 72 -27.03 -0.96 -13.29
N ASP A 73 -26.59 0.09 -13.99
CA ASP A 73 -25.38 0.09 -14.81
C ASP A 73 -24.13 0.19 -13.95
N TYR A 74 -23.06 -0.46 -14.35
CA TYR A 74 -21.77 -0.42 -13.66
C TYR A 74 -21.02 0.87 -14.00
N ILE A 75 -20.58 1.60 -12.96
CA ILE A 75 -19.98 2.92 -13.14
C ILE A 75 -18.51 2.80 -13.63
N TYR A 76 -17.71 1.95 -12.98
CA TYR A 76 -16.26 1.91 -13.17
C TYR A 76 -15.75 0.70 -13.93
N ARG A 77 -16.64 -0.27 -14.24
CA ARG A 77 -16.23 -1.58 -14.77
C ARG A 77 -15.47 -1.48 -16.09
N ASP A 78 -15.96 -0.68 -17.04
CA ASP A 78 -15.38 -0.60 -18.36
C ASP A 78 -14.03 0.12 -18.32
N GLU A 79 -13.92 1.19 -17.54
CA GLU A 79 -12.67 1.93 -17.35
C GLU A 79 -11.62 1.08 -16.63
N MET A 80 -12.01 0.37 -15.58
CA MET A 80 -11.10 -0.52 -14.83
C MET A 80 -10.66 -1.73 -15.65
N ASN A 81 -11.48 -2.23 -16.56
CA ASN A 81 -11.06 -3.28 -17.49
C ASN A 81 -10.03 -2.77 -18.50
N ALA A 82 -10.04 -1.49 -18.82
CA ALA A 82 -9.01 -0.82 -19.62
C ALA A 82 -7.72 -0.50 -18.82
N GLY A 83 -7.68 -0.81 -17.51
CA GLY A 83 -6.50 -0.62 -16.66
C GLY A 83 -6.41 0.77 -16.01
N ASN A 84 -7.46 1.57 -16.11
CA ASN A 84 -7.53 2.91 -15.53
C ASN A 84 -8.67 3.01 -14.50
N PHE A 85 -8.51 3.90 -13.54
CA PHE A 85 -9.54 4.25 -12.58
C PHE A 85 -9.57 5.76 -12.39
N LEU A 86 -10.69 6.39 -12.74
CA LEU A 86 -10.86 7.86 -12.79
C LEU A 86 -9.80 8.57 -13.66
N GLY A 87 -9.48 7.98 -14.82
CA GLY A 87 -8.48 8.49 -15.75
C GLY A 87 -7.03 8.28 -15.33
N MET A 88 -6.76 7.59 -14.22
CA MET A 88 -5.42 7.33 -13.69
C MET A 88 -5.13 5.83 -13.68
N PRO A 89 -3.87 5.40 -13.86
CA PRO A 89 -3.49 4.01 -13.75
C PRO A 89 -3.70 3.50 -12.31
N TYR A 90 -4.02 2.21 -12.18
CA TYR A 90 -4.09 1.57 -10.87
C TYR A 90 -3.26 0.29 -10.82
N LYS A 91 -2.84 -0.07 -9.62
CA LYS A 91 -2.15 -1.33 -9.33
C LYS A 91 -2.84 -2.08 -8.22
N VAL A 92 -2.96 -3.39 -8.42
CA VAL A 92 -3.52 -4.30 -7.42
C VAL A 92 -2.39 -5.03 -6.72
N SER A 93 -2.39 -4.98 -5.39
CA SER A 93 -1.43 -5.70 -4.57
C SER A 93 -2.12 -6.35 -3.38
N ASN A 94 -2.02 -7.67 -3.26
CA ASN A 94 -2.56 -8.41 -2.12
C ASN A 94 -1.70 -8.29 -0.85
N GLN A 95 -0.59 -7.53 -0.91
CA GLN A 95 0.17 -7.12 0.27
C GLN A 95 -0.57 -6.02 1.06
N ILE A 96 -1.51 -5.31 0.43
CA ILE A 96 -2.41 -4.39 1.14
C ILE A 96 -3.38 -5.22 1.96
N PRO A 97 -3.39 -5.06 3.30
CA PRO A 97 -4.12 -5.96 4.19
C PRO A 97 -5.63 -5.85 4.02
N THR A 98 -6.30 -6.98 4.24
CA THR A 98 -7.74 -7.02 4.50
C THR A 98 -7.91 -7.64 5.87
N ASP A 99 -8.57 -6.93 6.79
CA ASP A 99 -8.91 -7.50 8.09
C ASP A 99 -10.04 -8.52 7.92
N SER A 100 -9.73 -9.78 8.14
CA SER A 100 -10.68 -10.88 8.02
C SER A 100 -11.85 -10.83 9.02
N LYS A 101 -11.69 -10.09 10.14
CA LYS A 101 -12.73 -9.97 11.17
C LYS A 101 -13.74 -8.86 10.84
N THR A 102 -13.25 -7.74 10.30
CA THR A 102 -14.09 -6.57 10.01
C THR A 102 -14.47 -6.46 8.54
N GLY A 103 -13.81 -7.23 7.66
CA GLY A 103 -13.96 -7.11 6.20
C GLY A 103 -13.46 -5.76 5.65
N CYS A 104 -12.63 -5.06 6.42
CA CYS A 104 -12.12 -3.76 6.03
C CYS A 104 -10.78 -3.87 5.32
N THR A 105 -10.55 -3.01 4.34
CA THR A 105 -9.32 -2.88 3.58
C THR A 105 -8.87 -1.42 3.48
N GLU A 106 -7.80 -1.20 2.76
CA GLU A 106 -7.13 0.08 2.58
C GLU A 106 -6.97 0.41 1.11
N MET A 107 -6.85 1.71 0.82
CA MET A 107 -6.62 2.24 -0.53
C MET A 107 -5.67 3.43 -0.46
N PHE A 108 -4.79 3.53 -1.44
CA PHE A 108 -3.82 4.61 -1.58
C PHE A 108 -4.05 5.33 -2.91
N PHE A 109 -3.95 6.65 -2.86
CA PHE A 109 -3.92 7.49 -4.04
C PHE A 109 -2.83 8.54 -3.88
N GLY A 110 -2.09 8.80 -4.93
CA GLY A 110 -1.07 9.86 -4.89
C GLY A 110 -0.11 9.85 -6.05
N ASN A 111 0.87 10.76 -5.97
CA ASN A 111 1.98 10.84 -6.91
C ASN A 111 3.11 9.88 -6.49
N TRP A 112 3.21 8.76 -7.19
CA TRP A 112 4.19 7.70 -6.88
C TRP A 112 5.64 8.11 -7.16
N ALA A 113 5.89 9.19 -7.92
CA ALA A 113 7.23 9.75 -8.08
C ALA A 113 7.77 10.41 -6.79
N ASP A 114 6.89 10.74 -5.84
CA ASP A 114 7.27 11.28 -4.53
C ASP A 114 7.53 10.20 -3.48
N LEU A 115 7.34 8.91 -3.81
CA LEU A 115 7.75 7.80 -2.98
C LEU A 115 9.19 7.42 -3.33
N MET A 116 10.12 7.80 -2.48
CA MET A 116 11.55 7.56 -2.68
C MET A 116 11.97 6.25 -2.02
N ILE A 117 12.69 5.42 -2.76
CA ILE A 117 13.36 4.24 -2.23
C ILE A 117 14.85 4.57 -2.19
N GLY A 118 15.41 4.60 -0.99
CA GLY A 118 16.84 4.81 -0.76
C GLY A 118 17.53 3.46 -0.58
N ASP A 119 18.40 3.11 -1.50
CA ASP A 119 19.24 1.93 -1.43
C ASP A 119 20.68 2.41 -1.11
N GLN A 120 21.14 2.10 0.10
CA GLN A 120 22.46 2.51 0.55
C GLN A 120 23.54 1.53 0.10
N MET A 121 23.22 0.24 0.06
CA MET A 121 24.16 -0.81 -0.23
C MET A 121 23.47 -1.97 -0.94
N GLY A 122 24.02 -2.42 -2.07
CA GLY A 122 23.55 -3.63 -2.72
C GLY A 122 23.63 -4.85 -1.79
N LEU A 123 23.03 -5.95 -2.18
CA LEU A 123 23.10 -7.19 -1.42
C LEU A 123 24.54 -7.67 -1.30
N GLU A 124 25.09 -7.60 -0.10
CA GLU A 124 26.41 -8.17 0.23
C GLU A 124 26.24 -9.54 0.89
N THR A 125 26.96 -10.51 0.38
CA THR A 125 26.96 -11.86 0.94
C THR A 125 28.35 -12.22 1.46
N TYR A 126 28.39 -12.74 2.68
CA TYR A 126 29.60 -13.23 3.33
C TYR A 126 29.41 -14.70 3.68
N THR A 127 30.37 -15.51 3.28
CA THR A 127 30.37 -16.94 3.60
C THR A 127 31.53 -17.25 4.54
N THR A 128 31.27 -18.01 5.60
CA THR A 128 32.27 -18.41 6.57
C THR A 128 32.12 -19.90 6.91
N LEU A 129 33.26 -20.52 7.19
CA LEU A 129 33.35 -21.89 7.70
C LEU A 129 33.64 -21.94 9.21
N ASP A 130 33.98 -20.80 9.82
CA ASP A 130 34.40 -20.68 11.21
C ASP A 130 33.41 -19.86 12.07
N GLY A 131 32.23 -19.54 11.53
CA GLY A 131 31.24 -18.69 12.20
C GLY A 131 30.47 -19.44 13.30
N THR A 132 30.09 -18.69 14.34
CA THR A 132 29.16 -19.16 15.37
C THR A 132 27.91 -18.28 15.33
N TRP A 133 26.74 -18.89 15.38
CA TRP A 133 25.45 -18.17 15.43
C TRP A 133 24.44 -18.88 16.34
N THR A 134 23.42 -18.18 16.75
CA THR A 134 22.32 -18.72 17.53
C THR A 134 21.06 -18.77 16.66
N ASP A 135 20.37 -19.91 16.64
CA ASP A 135 19.13 -20.10 15.90
C ASP A 135 17.91 -19.44 16.63
N GLU A 136 16.74 -19.50 15.99
CA GLU A 136 15.48 -18.95 16.54
C GLU A 136 15.06 -19.65 17.85
N ASN A 137 15.54 -20.87 18.13
CA ASN A 137 15.27 -21.63 19.33
C ASN A 137 16.26 -21.36 20.46
N GLY A 138 17.26 -20.50 20.22
CA GLY A 138 18.30 -20.17 21.17
C GLY A 138 19.45 -21.19 21.22
N VAL A 139 19.52 -22.11 20.26
CA VAL A 139 20.62 -23.09 20.15
C VAL A 139 21.79 -22.44 19.45
N GLN A 140 22.97 -22.59 20.05
CA GLN A 140 24.23 -22.10 19.47
C GLN A 140 24.81 -23.15 18.55
N HIS A 141 25.10 -22.73 17.31
CA HIS A 141 25.75 -23.53 16.29
C HIS A 141 27.16 -23.02 16.03
N ASN A 142 28.09 -23.95 15.84
CA ASN A 142 29.47 -23.68 15.45
C ASN A 142 29.74 -24.33 14.10
N ALA A 143 30.01 -23.51 13.08
CA ALA A 143 30.21 -23.98 11.70
C ALA A 143 31.33 -25.03 11.59
N PHE A 144 32.43 -24.84 12.32
CA PHE A 144 33.60 -25.73 12.27
C PHE A 144 33.28 -27.07 12.93
N GLU A 145 32.67 -27.09 14.10
CA GLU A 145 32.38 -28.34 14.85
C GLU A 145 31.28 -29.16 14.17
N GLU A 146 30.31 -28.51 13.57
CA GLU A 146 29.16 -29.15 12.94
C GLU A 146 29.34 -29.38 11.44
N ASN A 147 30.51 -29.02 10.88
CA ASN A 147 30.83 -29.09 9.44
C ASN A 147 29.76 -28.35 8.59
N LEU A 148 29.34 -27.15 9.02
CA LEU A 148 28.38 -26.30 8.37
C LEU A 148 29.06 -25.11 7.69
N THR A 149 28.37 -24.53 6.72
CA THR A 149 28.77 -23.27 6.08
C THR A 149 27.77 -22.19 6.45
N GLY A 150 28.25 -21.15 7.14
CA GLY A 150 27.43 -19.98 7.45
C GLY A 150 27.44 -18.99 6.30
N THR A 151 26.25 -18.55 5.82
CA THR A 151 26.14 -17.46 4.87
C THR A 151 25.32 -16.33 5.48
N ARG A 152 25.90 -15.13 5.49
CA ARG A 152 25.24 -13.90 5.94
C ARG A 152 24.99 -13.01 4.73
N ALA A 153 23.76 -12.57 4.56
CA ALA A 153 23.36 -11.59 3.57
C ALA A 153 22.96 -10.28 4.25
N LEU A 154 23.45 -9.17 3.74
CA LEU A 154 23.15 -7.82 4.25
C LEU A 154 22.67 -6.94 3.11
N MET A 155 21.60 -6.20 3.35
CA MET A 155 21.07 -5.16 2.49
C MET A 155 20.52 -4.03 3.36
N TYR A 156 20.76 -2.79 2.96
CA TYR A 156 20.25 -1.62 3.65
C TYR A 156 19.42 -0.79 2.67
N ASP A 157 18.14 -0.78 2.89
CA ASP A 157 17.16 0.01 2.15
C ASP A 157 16.25 0.79 3.09
N ASP A 158 15.75 1.90 2.61
CA ASP A 158 14.76 2.71 3.31
C ASP A 158 13.74 3.27 2.33
N ILE A 159 12.55 3.60 2.83
CA ILE A 159 11.46 4.18 2.05
C ILE A 159 11.01 5.47 2.73
N GLY A 160 10.96 6.54 1.95
CA GLY A 160 10.52 7.84 2.42
C GLY A 160 9.57 8.53 1.46
N VAL A 161 8.64 9.29 2.00
CA VAL A 161 7.74 10.14 1.21
C VAL A 161 8.36 11.54 1.13
N ARG A 162 8.66 12.01 -0.10
CA ARG A 162 9.28 13.31 -0.36
C ARG A 162 8.31 14.46 -0.08
N HIS A 163 7.09 14.36 -0.58
CA HIS A 163 6.02 15.33 -0.38
C HIS A 163 4.81 14.62 0.22
N VAL A 164 4.57 14.82 1.50
CA VAL A 164 3.50 14.14 2.25
C VAL A 164 2.10 14.52 1.74
N GLU A 165 1.94 15.70 1.18
CA GLU A 165 0.69 16.21 0.62
C GLU A 165 0.31 15.51 -0.70
N SER A 166 1.28 14.85 -1.35
CA SER A 166 1.08 14.13 -2.60
C SER A 166 0.33 12.80 -2.44
N PHE A 167 0.04 12.39 -1.21
CA PHE A 167 -0.63 11.12 -0.93
C PHE A 167 -1.86 11.28 -0.06
N ALA A 168 -2.88 10.46 -0.36
CA ALA A 168 -4.01 10.18 0.49
C ALA A 168 -4.06 8.68 0.81
N TYR A 169 -4.21 8.36 2.08
CA TYR A 169 -4.37 7.02 2.61
C TYR A 169 -5.76 6.86 3.17
N VAL A 170 -6.54 5.96 2.61
CA VAL A 170 -7.89 5.64 3.04
C VAL A 170 -7.90 4.30 3.75
N HIS A 171 -8.45 4.24 4.93
CA HIS A 171 -8.55 3.03 5.73
C HIS A 171 -9.98 2.76 6.20
N ASN A 172 -10.21 1.58 6.78
CA ASN A 172 -11.52 1.12 7.24
C ASN A 172 -12.59 1.02 6.14
N ILE A 173 -12.20 0.75 4.91
CA ILE A 173 -13.12 0.55 3.80
C ILE A 173 -13.71 -0.86 3.90
N LYS A 174 -15.03 -0.96 4.04
CA LYS A 174 -15.73 -2.24 4.16
C LYS A 174 -16.04 -2.79 2.77
N VAL A 175 -15.41 -3.90 2.42
CA VAL A 175 -15.54 -4.56 1.10
C VAL A 175 -16.21 -5.93 1.16
N ILE A 176 -16.36 -6.50 2.36
CA ILE A 176 -17.00 -7.79 2.63
C ILE A 176 -18.15 -7.59 3.61
#